data_67c745398131b6a9bbe5dab177a2d9d8
#
_entry.id   67c745398131b6a9bbe5dab177a2d9d8
#
_cell.length_a   1.000
_cell.length_b   1.000
_cell.length_c   1.000
_cell.angle_alpha   90.00
_cell.angle_beta   90.00
_cell.angle_gamma   90.00
#
_symmetry.space_group_name_H-M   'P 1'
#
loop_
_entity.id
_entity.type
_entity.pdbx_description
1 polymer ?
#
loop_
_entity_poly.entity_id
_entity_poly.type
_entity_poly.pdbx_seq_one_letter_code
_entity_poly.pdbx_strand_id
1 'polypeptide(L)'
;MNSTQRAIEKYKMFKRDERILVAVSGGKDSLALWDVLTRLGYKADGLYIGLGIQGDIQYSDQSLACIQKFARENVPDAQLHVVDIQETYGKTIPEISRASTRGHGKPCSSCGLTKRYVMNRLASERGYSVLATGHNLDDEAAVLMQNTLHWQTGYLARQAPVLDAGDGLAKKVKPFCRFYERETATYTVVRNIDYVYDECPHAVGNLTNFYKTLLNQLEAESPGAKLSFYVEFLKARRAGFFNPPITKSDLHACEVCGQPTTAPGRCAFCRMWNITTNAAAGGALISPDAIGVRGEDAFDDIETRVAETVDVSGL
;
A
#
# COMPACT_ATOMS: atom_id res chain seq x y z
N MET A 1 14.25 -11.67 9.43
CA MET A 1 14.62 -10.50 10.24
C MET A 1 15.99 -9.95 9.87
N ASN A 2 17.10 -10.66 10.01
CA ASN A 2 18.45 -10.13 9.68
C ASN A 2 18.58 -9.63 8.23
N SER A 3 17.93 -10.26 7.27
CA SER A 3 17.97 -9.84 5.86
C SER A 3 17.18 -8.54 5.63
N THR A 4 16.07 -8.34 6.35
CA THR A 4 15.32 -7.07 6.31
C THR A 4 16.15 -5.93 6.90
N GLN A 5 16.80 -6.16 8.04
CA GLN A 5 17.70 -5.19 8.64
C GLN A 5 18.81 -4.78 7.67
N ARG A 6 19.46 -5.78 7.02
CA ARG A 6 20.48 -5.52 5.99
C ARG A 6 19.95 -4.71 4.79
N ALA A 7 18.69 -4.94 4.36
CA ALA A 7 18.09 -4.17 3.29
C ALA A 7 17.84 -2.72 3.72
N ILE A 8 17.30 -2.50 4.93
CA ILE A 8 17.09 -1.18 5.52
C ILE A 8 18.40 -0.39 5.57
N GLU A 9 19.47 -1.00 6.08
CA GLU A 9 20.79 -0.39 6.19
C GLU A 9 21.43 -0.11 4.81
N LYS A 10 21.42 -1.12 3.92
CA LYS A 10 21.99 -1.02 2.58
C LYS A 10 21.40 0.11 1.76
N TYR A 11 20.08 0.28 1.83
CA TYR A 11 19.37 1.30 1.08
C TYR A 11 19.12 2.59 1.88
N LYS A 12 19.59 2.67 3.13
CA LYS A 12 19.40 3.83 4.04
C LYS A 12 17.95 4.24 4.12
N MET A 13 17.07 3.24 4.33
CA MET A 13 15.63 3.44 4.27
C MET A 13 15.11 4.38 5.35
N PHE A 14 15.51 4.13 6.59
CA PHE A 14 15.12 4.94 7.75
C PHE A 14 16.05 4.66 8.95
N LYS A 15 15.97 5.51 9.96
CA LYS A 15 16.70 5.40 11.23
C LYS A 15 15.79 4.80 12.32
N ARG A 16 16.38 4.47 13.47
CA ARG A 16 15.67 3.86 14.61
C ARG A 16 14.66 4.78 15.27
N ASP A 17 14.91 6.07 15.26
CA ASP A 17 14.10 7.11 15.90
C ASP A 17 12.95 7.61 15.00
N GLU A 18 12.97 7.29 13.70
CA GLU A 18 11.93 7.71 12.77
C GLU A 18 10.63 6.91 12.99
N ARG A 19 9.50 7.62 12.90
CA ARG A 19 8.17 7.01 12.93
C ARG A 19 7.81 6.51 11.53
N ILE A 20 7.42 5.24 11.46
CA ILE A 20 7.13 4.54 10.20
C ILE A 20 5.65 4.26 10.12
N LEU A 21 5.02 4.64 9.03
CA LEU A 21 3.66 4.25 8.67
C LEU A 21 3.72 3.06 7.72
N VAL A 22 3.18 1.91 8.13
CA VAL A 22 3.12 0.70 7.31
C VAL A 22 1.76 0.60 6.65
N ALA A 23 1.73 0.58 5.32
CA ALA A 23 0.49 0.34 4.58
C ALA A 23 0.11 -1.14 4.71
N VAL A 24 -0.97 -1.44 5.44
CA VAL A 24 -1.46 -2.80 5.68
C VAL A 24 -2.73 -3.04 4.88
N SER A 25 -2.79 -4.15 4.15
CA SER A 25 -3.92 -4.53 3.31
C SER A 25 -4.64 -5.80 3.79
N GLY A 26 -4.19 -6.39 4.89
CA GLY A 26 -4.65 -7.70 5.34
C GLY A 26 -3.96 -8.88 4.67
N GLY A 27 -3.22 -8.66 3.59
CA GLY A 27 -2.46 -9.73 2.92
C GLY A 27 -1.12 -10.01 3.61
N LYS A 28 -0.59 -11.22 3.39
CA LYS A 28 0.61 -11.78 4.01
C LYS A 28 1.82 -10.85 4.04
N ASP A 29 2.12 -10.19 2.92
CA ASP A 29 3.35 -9.38 2.79
C ASP A 29 3.28 -8.12 3.65
N SER A 30 2.13 -7.48 3.74
CA SER A 30 1.94 -6.28 4.54
C SER A 30 1.96 -6.56 6.04
N LEU A 31 1.33 -7.66 6.48
CA LEU A 31 1.32 -8.07 7.89
C LEU A 31 2.70 -8.58 8.33
N ALA A 32 3.36 -9.39 7.47
CA ALA A 32 4.75 -9.81 7.71
C ALA A 32 5.70 -8.61 7.85
N LEU A 33 5.53 -7.57 7.02
CA LEU A 33 6.35 -6.37 7.13
C LEU A 33 6.14 -5.67 8.46
N TRP A 34 4.89 -5.51 8.88
CA TRP A 34 4.56 -4.85 10.14
C TRP A 34 5.12 -5.61 11.34
N ASP A 35 4.92 -6.94 11.40
CA ASP A 35 5.51 -7.81 12.44
C ASP A 35 7.04 -7.69 12.47
N VAL A 36 7.70 -7.79 11.31
CA VAL A 36 9.17 -7.73 11.23
C VAL A 36 9.71 -6.38 11.71
N LEU A 37 9.11 -5.26 11.30
CA LEU A 37 9.58 -3.94 11.73
C LEU A 37 9.42 -3.73 13.23
N THR A 38 8.28 -4.11 13.80
CA THR A 38 8.02 -4.03 15.24
C THR A 38 8.98 -4.92 16.03
N ARG A 39 9.19 -6.17 15.60
CA ARG A 39 10.14 -7.09 16.22
C ARG A 39 11.61 -6.68 16.08
N LEU A 40 11.95 -5.91 15.08
CA LEU A 40 13.26 -5.27 14.96
C LEU A 40 13.40 -4.03 15.86
N GLY A 41 12.34 -3.64 16.59
CA GLY A 41 12.33 -2.50 17.52
C GLY A 41 12.15 -1.14 16.82
N TYR A 42 11.58 -1.10 15.63
CA TYR A 42 11.21 0.15 14.97
C TYR A 42 9.83 0.64 15.44
N LYS A 43 9.62 1.95 15.45
CA LYS A 43 8.32 2.58 15.75
C LYS A 43 7.45 2.54 14.50
N ALA A 44 6.71 1.44 14.33
CA ALA A 44 5.93 1.15 13.13
C ALA A 44 4.44 1.08 13.46
N ASP A 45 3.67 2.01 12.94
CA ASP A 45 2.21 2.07 13.04
C ASP A 45 1.57 1.60 11.73
N GLY A 46 0.38 1.01 11.80
CA GLY A 46 -0.36 0.49 10.64
C GLY A 46 -1.28 1.54 10.03
N LEU A 47 -1.48 1.49 8.71
CA LEU A 47 -2.54 2.20 7.99
C LEU A 47 -3.31 1.21 7.13
N TYR A 48 -4.59 1.04 7.43
CA TYR A 48 -5.56 0.38 6.58
C TYR A 48 -6.42 1.41 5.84
N ILE A 49 -6.73 1.13 4.58
CA ILE A 49 -7.63 1.94 3.76
C ILE A 49 -8.77 1.05 3.28
N GLY A 50 -9.95 1.24 3.87
CA GLY A 50 -11.18 0.58 3.48
C GLY A 50 -11.67 1.14 2.14
N LEU A 51 -11.68 0.31 1.11
CA LEU A 51 -11.95 0.72 -0.27
C LEU A 51 -13.41 0.53 -0.68
N GLY A 52 -14.23 -0.03 0.22
CA GLY A 52 -15.62 -0.41 -0.07
C GLY A 52 -15.70 -1.48 -1.18
N ILE A 53 -14.67 -2.32 -1.31
CA ILE A 53 -14.68 -3.45 -2.23
C ILE A 53 -15.41 -4.57 -1.53
N GLN A 54 -16.65 -4.78 -1.97
CA GLN A 54 -17.47 -5.91 -1.58
C GLN A 54 -17.45 -6.94 -2.71
N GLY A 55 -18.01 -8.05 -2.48
CA GLY A 55 -18.16 -9.18 -3.38
C GLY A 55 -18.80 -10.29 -2.57
N ASP A 56 -18.75 -11.50 -3.02
CA ASP A 56 -19.32 -12.66 -2.32
C ASP A 56 -18.71 -12.87 -0.90
N ILE A 57 -17.52 -12.30 -0.65
CA ILE A 57 -16.74 -12.48 0.58
C ILE A 57 -16.60 -11.20 1.43
N GLN A 58 -17.30 -10.11 1.09
CA GLN A 58 -17.12 -8.82 1.83
C GLN A 58 -15.63 -8.47 2.07
N TYR A 59 -14.87 -8.45 1.00
CA TYR A 59 -13.40 -8.41 1.01
C TYR A 59 -12.81 -7.30 1.91
N SER A 60 -13.39 -6.10 1.91
CA SER A 60 -12.88 -4.99 2.73
C SER A 60 -13.07 -5.23 4.22
N ASP A 61 -14.20 -5.81 4.61
CA ASP A 61 -14.54 -6.04 6.02
C ASP A 61 -13.70 -7.18 6.59
N GLN A 62 -13.53 -8.27 5.83
CA GLN A 62 -12.63 -9.37 6.21
C GLN A 62 -11.17 -8.90 6.33
N SER A 63 -10.73 -8.01 5.43
CA SER A 63 -9.40 -7.42 5.50
C SER A 63 -9.21 -6.61 6.78
N LEU A 64 -10.19 -5.79 7.15
CA LEU A 64 -10.15 -4.99 8.37
C LEU A 64 -10.14 -5.89 9.62
N ALA A 65 -11.04 -6.85 9.72
CA ALA A 65 -11.11 -7.78 10.85
C ALA A 65 -9.79 -8.55 11.04
N CYS A 66 -9.21 -9.04 9.95
CA CYS A 66 -7.90 -9.72 9.98
C CYS A 66 -6.78 -8.81 10.50
N ILE A 67 -6.72 -7.55 10.03
CA ILE A 67 -5.71 -6.58 10.47
C ILE A 67 -5.89 -6.21 11.93
N GLN A 68 -7.12 -6.03 12.40
CA GLN A 68 -7.43 -5.73 13.79
C GLN A 68 -7.04 -6.88 14.73
N LYS A 69 -7.35 -8.13 14.35
CA LYS A 69 -6.88 -9.31 15.07
C LYS A 69 -5.36 -9.34 15.14
N PHE A 70 -4.70 -9.18 14.00
CA PHE A 70 -3.23 -9.15 13.93
C PHE A 70 -2.65 -8.05 14.82
N ALA A 71 -3.21 -6.84 14.80
CA ALA A 71 -2.72 -5.71 15.59
C ALA A 71 -2.76 -6.01 17.10
N ARG A 72 -3.87 -6.59 17.59
CA ARG A 72 -4.01 -6.99 19.01
C ARG A 72 -3.02 -8.05 19.41
N GLU A 73 -2.86 -9.08 18.59
CA GLU A 73 -2.09 -10.28 18.96
C GLU A 73 -0.58 -10.12 18.75
N ASN A 74 -0.16 -9.35 17.75
CA ASN A 74 1.25 -9.32 17.32
C ASN A 74 1.95 -7.99 17.56
N VAL A 75 1.23 -6.86 17.55
CA VAL A 75 1.81 -5.52 17.67
C VAL A 75 0.99 -4.60 18.59
N PRO A 76 0.69 -5.01 19.83
CA PRO A 76 -0.28 -4.34 20.70
C PRO A 76 0.09 -2.89 21.05
N ASP A 77 1.38 -2.54 20.98
CA ASP A 77 1.85 -1.18 21.27
C ASP A 77 1.79 -0.23 20.06
N ALA A 78 1.53 -0.77 18.86
CA ALA A 78 1.44 0.02 17.63
C ALA A 78 0.03 0.59 17.43
N GLN A 79 -0.05 1.77 16.80
CA GLN A 79 -1.33 2.33 16.39
C GLN A 79 -1.78 1.73 15.06
N LEU A 80 -3.07 1.47 14.93
CA LEU A 80 -3.71 1.16 13.65
C LEU A 80 -4.60 2.33 13.23
N HIS A 81 -4.23 2.99 12.14
CA HIS A 81 -5.06 4.00 11.51
C HIS A 81 -5.97 3.32 10.47
N VAL A 82 -7.26 3.59 10.57
CA VAL A 82 -8.27 3.11 9.61
C VAL A 82 -8.85 4.31 8.89
N VAL A 83 -8.83 4.28 7.56
CA VAL A 83 -9.48 5.30 6.72
C VAL A 83 -10.49 4.59 5.83
N ASP A 84 -11.78 4.78 6.10
CA ASP A 84 -12.83 4.31 5.21
C ASP A 84 -13.09 5.33 4.11
N ILE A 85 -12.98 4.89 2.86
CA ILE A 85 -13.11 5.77 1.68
C ILE A 85 -14.58 6.16 1.47
N GLN A 86 -15.51 5.25 1.75
CA GLN A 86 -16.94 5.53 1.59
C GLN A 86 -17.42 6.53 2.64
N GLU A 87 -17.02 6.37 3.88
CA GLU A 87 -17.33 7.33 4.95
C GLU A 87 -16.69 8.69 4.67
N THR A 88 -15.41 8.70 4.22
CA THR A 88 -14.65 9.94 4.01
C THR A 88 -15.07 10.71 2.78
N TYR A 89 -15.41 10.03 1.68
CA TYR A 89 -15.64 10.66 0.36
C TYR A 89 -17.01 10.34 -0.25
N GLY A 90 -17.87 9.60 0.48
CA GLY A 90 -19.25 9.31 0.07
C GLY A 90 -19.42 8.26 -1.01
N LYS A 91 -18.34 7.63 -1.50
CA LYS A 91 -18.37 6.60 -2.54
C LYS A 91 -17.30 5.54 -2.32
N THR A 92 -17.58 4.34 -2.77
CA THR A 92 -16.62 3.24 -2.83
C THR A 92 -15.69 3.36 -4.05
N ILE A 93 -14.58 2.60 -4.07
CA ILE A 93 -13.68 2.55 -5.24
C ILE A 93 -14.39 1.98 -6.48
N PRO A 94 -15.20 0.91 -6.41
CA PRO A 94 -15.98 0.47 -7.57
C PRO A 94 -16.91 1.54 -8.13
N GLU A 95 -17.58 2.31 -7.28
CA GLU A 95 -18.50 3.38 -7.72
C GLU A 95 -17.75 4.53 -8.41
N ILE A 96 -16.67 5.03 -7.80
CA ILE A 96 -15.88 6.12 -8.40
C ILE A 96 -15.20 5.67 -9.70
N SER A 97 -14.81 4.40 -9.80
CA SER A 97 -14.21 3.85 -11.02
C SER A 97 -15.22 3.85 -12.17
N ARG A 98 -16.49 3.50 -11.92
CA ARG A 98 -17.56 3.57 -12.93
C ARG A 98 -17.90 5.01 -13.34
N ALA A 99 -17.84 5.93 -12.40
CA ALA A 99 -18.13 7.35 -12.62
C ALA A 99 -16.97 8.13 -13.26
N SER A 100 -15.76 7.55 -13.34
CA SER A 100 -14.55 8.20 -13.82
C SER A 100 -14.09 7.61 -15.16
N THR A 101 -13.53 8.45 -16.02
CA THR A 101 -12.84 8.01 -17.25
C THR A 101 -11.48 7.37 -16.97
N ARG A 102 -11.00 7.45 -15.71
CA ARG A 102 -9.70 6.93 -15.34
C ARG A 102 -9.63 5.41 -15.44
N GLY A 103 -8.67 4.93 -16.21
CA GLY A 103 -8.46 3.49 -16.38
C GLY A 103 -9.57 2.80 -17.18
N HIS A 104 -10.37 3.54 -17.92
CA HIS A 104 -11.48 3.01 -18.74
C HIS A 104 -12.40 2.07 -17.94
N GLY A 105 -12.80 2.50 -16.73
CA GLY A 105 -13.67 1.74 -15.84
C GLY A 105 -12.95 0.63 -15.04
N LYS A 106 -11.64 0.45 -15.20
CA LYS A 106 -10.87 -0.52 -14.40
C LYS A 106 -10.60 0.00 -12.98
N PRO A 107 -11.12 -0.64 -11.93
CA PRO A 107 -11.03 -0.14 -10.56
C PRO A 107 -9.58 0.04 -10.06
N CYS A 108 -8.64 -0.79 -10.52
CA CYS A 108 -7.24 -0.75 -10.07
C CYS A 108 -6.56 0.62 -10.28
N SER A 109 -6.88 1.33 -11.36
CA SER A 109 -6.31 2.66 -11.63
C SER A 109 -6.80 3.71 -10.63
N SER A 110 -8.09 3.71 -10.32
CA SER A 110 -8.73 4.58 -9.32
C SER A 110 -8.28 4.21 -7.91
N CYS A 111 -8.24 2.92 -7.60
CA CYS A 111 -7.74 2.36 -6.34
C CYS A 111 -6.30 2.81 -6.06
N GLY A 112 -5.40 2.61 -7.02
CA GLY A 112 -3.99 2.98 -6.85
C GLY A 112 -3.78 4.48 -6.67
N LEU A 113 -4.58 5.33 -7.33
CA LEU A 113 -4.52 6.78 -7.13
C LEU A 113 -5.00 7.14 -5.71
N THR A 114 -6.16 6.61 -5.30
CA THR A 114 -6.75 6.88 -3.98
C THR A 114 -5.84 6.42 -2.85
N LYS A 115 -5.31 5.19 -2.92
CA LYS A 115 -4.36 4.69 -1.91
C LYS A 115 -3.14 5.60 -1.78
N ARG A 116 -2.52 6.00 -2.89
CA ARG A 116 -1.33 6.88 -2.84
C ARG A 116 -1.65 8.25 -2.25
N TYR A 117 -2.82 8.79 -2.56
CA TYR A 117 -3.27 10.06 -2.01
C TYR A 117 -3.46 9.97 -0.48
N VAL A 118 -4.26 9.01 -0.02
CA VAL A 118 -4.57 8.81 1.41
C VAL A 118 -3.32 8.52 2.21
N MET A 119 -2.48 7.58 1.76
CA MET A 119 -1.22 7.24 2.44
C MET A 119 -0.31 8.47 2.62
N ASN A 120 -0.17 9.27 1.57
CA ASN A 120 0.71 10.44 1.61
C ASN A 120 0.14 11.54 2.50
N ARG A 121 -1.16 11.75 2.42
CA ARG A 121 -1.86 12.75 3.21
C ARG A 121 -1.84 12.41 4.70
N LEU A 122 -2.17 11.18 5.08
CA LEU A 122 -2.13 10.74 6.47
C LEU A 122 -0.71 10.80 7.04
N ALA A 123 0.30 10.37 6.27
CA ALA A 123 1.69 10.47 6.69
C ALA A 123 2.06 11.92 7.03
N SER A 124 1.68 12.88 6.18
CA SER A 124 1.92 14.30 6.41
C SER A 124 1.15 14.83 7.63
N GLU A 125 -0.15 14.55 7.73
CA GLU A 125 -1.01 15.05 8.81
C GLU A 125 -0.63 14.51 10.20
N ARG A 126 -0.09 13.28 10.25
CA ARG A 126 0.30 12.61 11.51
C ARG A 126 1.81 12.67 11.80
N GLY A 127 2.57 13.36 10.97
CA GLY A 127 4.01 13.54 11.16
C GLY A 127 4.83 12.25 11.00
N TYR A 128 4.40 11.33 10.11
CA TYR A 128 5.22 10.19 9.72
C TYR A 128 6.23 10.61 8.66
N SER A 129 7.50 10.40 8.93
CA SER A 129 8.59 10.69 7.99
C SER A 129 8.73 9.61 6.91
N VAL A 130 8.27 8.39 7.20
CA VAL A 130 8.46 7.21 6.36
C VAL A 130 7.16 6.46 6.15
N LEU A 131 6.88 6.12 4.90
CA LEU A 131 5.81 5.22 4.48
C LEU A 131 6.43 3.91 3.95
N ALA A 132 6.19 2.80 4.64
CA ALA A 132 6.66 1.48 4.26
C ALA A 132 5.55 0.66 3.61
N THR A 133 5.90 -0.09 2.55
CA THR A 133 4.98 -0.99 1.86
C THR A 133 5.57 -2.39 1.74
N GLY A 134 4.71 -3.42 1.80
CA GLY A 134 5.07 -4.84 1.76
C GLY A 134 5.50 -5.36 0.38
N HIS A 135 5.75 -4.49 -0.60
CA HIS A 135 6.19 -4.93 -1.92
C HIS A 135 7.48 -5.75 -1.83
N ASN A 136 7.43 -6.96 -2.37
CA ASN A 136 8.51 -7.93 -2.39
C ASN A 136 9.25 -7.96 -3.74
N LEU A 137 10.22 -8.85 -3.90
CA LEU A 137 11.01 -8.98 -5.14
C LEU A 137 10.15 -9.36 -6.33
N ASP A 138 9.17 -10.25 -6.13
CA ASP A 138 8.28 -10.72 -7.20
C ASP A 138 7.42 -9.56 -7.74
N ASP A 139 6.96 -8.68 -6.87
CA ASP A 139 6.25 -7.46 -7.27
C ASP A 139 7.16 -6.50 -8.06
N GLU A 140 8.36 -6.25 -7.52
CA GLU A 140 9.31 -5.31 -8.12
C GLU A 140 9.81 -5.82 -9.48
N ALA A 141 10.10 -7.12 -9.61
CA ALA A 141 10.53 -7.71 -10.86
C ALA A 141 9.41 -7.74 -11.91
N ALA A 142 8.17 -8.02 -11.50
CA ALA A 142 7.02 -8.01 -12.42
C ALA A 142 6.73 -6.60 -12.95
N VAL A 143 6.75 -5.59 -12.09
CA VAL A 143 6.59 -4.17 -12.51
C VAL A 143 7.78 -3.73 -13.37
N LEU A 144 9.00 -4.15 -13.03
CA LEU A 144 10.19 -3.86 -13.85
C LEU A 144 10.05 -4.47 -15.24
N MET A 145 9.66 -5.74 -15.34
CA MET A 145 9.45 -6.42 -16.63
C MET A 145 8.40 -5.71 -17.47
N GLN A 146 7.24 -5.38 -16.88
CA GLN A 146 6.19 -4.63 -17.55
C GLN A 146 6.70 -3.28 -18.09
N ASN A 147 7.38 -2.49 -17.26
CA ASN A 147 7.90 -1.18 -17.65
C ASN A 147 8.98 -1.28 -18.73
N THR A 148 9.81 -2.32 -18.68
CA THR A 148 10.87 -2.57 -19.68
C THR A 148 10.28 -2.98 -21.03
N LEU A 149 9.31 -3.90 -21.06
CA LEU A 149 8.65 -4.34 -22.28
C LEU A 149 7.93 -3.20 -23.02
N HIS A 150 7.46 -2.19 -22.29
CA HIS A 150 6.80 -1.03 -22.86
C HIS A 150 7.69 0.21 -22.95
N TRP A 151 8.99 0.08 -22.64
CA TRP A 151 9.98 1.18 -22.59
C TRP A 151 9.47 2.41 -21.87
N GLN A 152 8.80 2.20 -20.72
CA GLN A 152 8.26 3.28 -19.91
C GLN A 152 9.37 3.90 -19.06
N THR A 153 10.28 4.64 -19.71
CA THR A 153 11.48 5.20 -19.10
C THR A 153 11.20 6.06 -17.88
N GLY A 154 10.08 6.82 -17.90
CA GLY A 154 9.66 7.62 -16.76
C GLY A 154 9.27 6.82 -15.52
N TYR A 155 8.71 5.61 -15.68
CA TYR A 155 8.44 4.71 -14.56
C TYR A 155 9.72 3.99 -14.12
N LEU A 156 10.56 3.55 -15.06
CA LEU A 156 11.85 2.95 -14.77
C LEU A 156 12.74 3.92 -13.96
N ALA A 157 12.80 5.18 -14.32
CA ALA A 157 13.57 6.19 -13.58
C ALA A 157 13.11 6.35 -12.11
N ARG A 158 11.83 6.09 -11.81
CA ARG A 158 11.25 6.22 -10.46
C ARG A 158 11.14 4.91 -9.70
N GLN A 159 11.38 3.76 -10.33
CA GLN A 159 11.31 2.47 -9.66
C GLN A 159 12.57 2.26 -8.80
N ALA A 160 12.39 2.27 -7.48
CA ALA A 160 13.48 2.13 -6.51
C ALA A 160 12.98 1.56 -5.19
N PRO A 161 13.90 0.96 -4.37
CA PRO A 161 13.61 0.55 -3.00
C PRO A 161 13.26 1.71 -2.08
N VAL A 162 13.77 2.90 -2.39
CA VAL A 162 13.54 4.15 -1.67
C VAL A 162 13.17 5.23 -2.65
N LEU A 163 12.09 5.93 -2.37
CA LEU A 163 11.73 7.19 -2.99
C LEU A 163 11.82 8.25 -1.90
N ASP A 164 12.78 9.16 -2.06
CA ASP A 164 13.08 10.17 -1.05
C ASP A 164 11.89 11.11 -0.80
N ALA A 165 11.82 11.61 0.42
CA ALA A 165 10.88 12.66 0.79
C ALA A 165 11.18 13.94 0.01
N GLY A 166 10.15 14.75 -0.23
CA GLY A 166 10.29 16.07 -0.82
C GLY A 166 8.93 16.66 -1.17
N ASP A 167 8.87 18.00 -1.13
CA ASP A 167 7.71 18.78 -1.58
C ASP A 167 6.37 18.30 -0.97
N GLY A 168 6.36 17.96 0.33
CA GLY A 168 5.16 17.47 1.03
C GLY A 168 4.86 15.99 0.82
N LEU A 169 5.75 15.23 0.17
CA LEU A 169 5.65 13.77 0.04
C LEU A 169 6.50 13.06 1.10
N ALA A 170 5.92 12.10 1.79
CA ALA A 170 6.65 11.23 2.70
C ALA A 170 7.64 10.34 1.94
N LYS A 171 8.78 10.02 2.58
CA LYS A 171 9.73 9.03 2.07
C LYS A 171 9.05 7.67 1.97
N LYS A 172 9.11 7.04 0.80
CA LYS A 172 8.52 5.71 0.58
C LYS A 172 9.60 4.66 0.48
N VAL A 173 9.40 3.56 1.20
CA VAL A 173 10.38 2.47 1.30
C VAL A 173 9.74 1.10 1.09
N LYS A 174 10.54 0.16 0.60
CA LYS A 174 10.13 -1.23 0.33
C LYS A 174 11.13 -2.19 0.99
N PRO A 175 11.03 -2.45 2.29
CA PRO A 175 12.01 -3.27 3.02
C PRO A 175 12.13 -4.70 2.47
N PHE A 176 11.08 -5.22 1.84
CA PHE A 176 11.04 -6.54 1.25
C PHE A 176 11.43 -6.61 -0.24
N CYS A 177 11.92 -5.53 -0.83
CA CYS A 177 12.25 -5.46 -2.26
C CYS A 177 13.25 -6.52 -2.78
N ARG A 178 13.91 -7.26 -1.90
CA ARG A 178 14.85 -8.35 -2.23
C ARG A 178 14.39 -9.72 -1.71
N PHE A 179 13.20 -9.81 -1.13
CA PHE A 179 12.63 -11.06 -0.64
C PHE A 179 11.71 -11.65 -1.70
N TYR A 180 11.83 -12.94 -1.93
CA TYR A 180 10.87 -13.68 -2.72
C TYR A 180 9.52 -13.76 -2.00
N GLU A 181 8.43 -13.75 -2.75
CA GLU A 181 7.08 -13.88 -2.20
C GLU A 181 6.92 -15.16 -1.35
N ARG A 182 7.59 -16.25 -1.71
CA ARG A 182 7.63 -17.48 -0.93
C ARG A 182 8.26 -17.31 0.47
N GLU A 183 9.22 -16.38 0.62
CA GLU A 183 9.88 -16.14 1.91
C GLU A 183 8.93 -15.42 2.87
N THR A 184 8.14 -14.47 2.38
CA THR A 184 7.11 -13.80 3.19
C THR A 184 5.97 -14.73 3.54
N ALA A 185 5.53 -15.60 2.60
CA ALA A 185 4.56 -16.64 2.86
C ALA A 185 5.05 -17.64 3.93
N THR A 186 6.29 -18.12 3.81
CA THR A 186 6.90 -18.98 4.82
C THR A 186 6.97 -18.30 6.19
N TYR A 187 7.33 -17.01 6.20
CA TYR A 187 7.39 -16.22 7.43
C TYR A 187 6.02 -16.17 8.14
N THR A 188 4.94 -15.87 7.42
CA THR A 188 3.60 -15.80 8.01
C THR A 188 3.15 -17.14 8.56
N VAL A 189 3.42 -18.26 7.87
CA VAL A 189 3.13 -19.61 8.37
C VAL A 189 3.90 -19.91 9.65
N VAL A 190 5.22 -19.70 9.68
CA VAL A 190 6.07 -19.97 10.86
C VAL A 190 5.68 -19.10 12.05
N ARG A 191 5.21 -17.88 11.78
CA ARG A 191 4.76 -16.93 12.79
C ARG A 191 3.32 -17.12 13.23
N ASN A 192 2.58 -18.03 12.59
CA ASN A 192 1.14 -18.24 12.79
C ASN A 192 0.35 -16.93 12.63
N ILE A 193 0.69 -16.15 11.57
CA ILE A 193 -0.01 -14.92 11.24
C ILE A 193 -1.15 -15.25 10.28
N ASP A 194 -2.37 -15.02 10.72
CA ASP A 194 -3.55 -15.09 9.85
C ASP A 194 -3.53 -13.91 8.88
N TYR A 195 -3.92 -14.14 7.63
CA TYR A 195 -4.03 -13.13 6.60
C TYR A 195 -5.16 -13.47 5.62
N VAL A 196 -5.62 -12.50 4.87
CA VAL A 196 -6.63 -12.70 3.82
C VAL A 196 -5.99 -13.43 2.65
N TYR A 197 -6.44 -14.66 2.40
CA TYR A 197 -5.95 -15.52 1.30
C TYR A 197 -6.53 -15.11 -0.06
N ASP A 198 -7.77 -14.62 -0.05
CA ASP A 198 -8.49 -14.30 -1.26
C ASP A 198 -7.87 -13.06 -1.93
N GLU A 199 -7.71 -13.14 -3.24
CA GLU A 199 -7.31 -11.98 -4.02
C GLU A 199 -8.47 -11.00 -4.15
N CYS A 200 -8.15 -9.71 -4.28
CA CYS A 200 -9.15 -8.70 -4.57
C CYS A 200 -9.99 -9.12 -5.79
N PRO A 201 -11.35 -9.11 -5.73
CA PRO A 201 -12.21 -9.52 -6.85
C PRO A 201 -11.91 -8.79 -8.17
N HIS A 202 -11.32 -7.60 -8.10
CA HIS A 202 -10.91 -6.83 -9.26
C HIS A 202 -9.49 -7.12 -9.77
N ALA A 203 -8.78 -8.07 -9.16
CA ALA A 203 -7.44 -8.46 -9.59
C ALA A 203 -7.44 -9.43 -10.79
N VAL A 204 -8.60 -9.99 -11.14
CA VAL A 204 -8.76 -10.92 -12.27
C VAL A 204 -8.27 -10.26 -13.57
N GLY A 205 -7.37 -10.95 -14.28
CA GLY A 205 -6.77 -10.42 -15.51
C GLY A 205 -5.70 -9.34 -15.31
N ASN A 206 -5.20 -9.17 -14.10
CA ASN A 206 -4.10 -8.25 -13.83
C ASN A 206 -2.79 -8.76 -14.49
N LEU A 207 -2.25 -7.95 -15.40
CA LEU A 207 -1.00 -8.26 -16.10
C LEU A 207 0.19 -8.45 -15.15
N THR A 208 0.18 -7.82 -13.99
CA THR A 208 1.26 -8.01 -13.00
C THR A 208 1.35 -9.46 -12.53
N ASN A 209 0.20 -10.11 -12.28
CA ASN A 209 0.17 -11.52 -11.91
C ASN A 209 0.66 -12.42 -13.05
N PHE A 210 0.32 -12.09 -14.29
CA PHE A 210 0.85 -12.80 -15.45
C PHE A 210 2.40 -12.68 -15.54
N TYR A 211 2.95 -11.48 -15.36
CA TYR A 211 4.39 -11.30 -15.35
C TYR A 211 5.08 -12.01 -14.17
N LYS A 212 4.43 -12.07 -12.99
CA LYS A 212 4.92 -12.89 -11.88
C LYS A 212 5.04 -14.37 -12.28
N THR A 213 4.02 -14.91 -12.94
CA THR A 213 4.01 -16.30 -13.40
C THR A 213 5.17 -16.57 -14.37
N LEU A 214 5.38 -15.73 -15.38
CA LEU A 214 6.49 -15.86 -16.33
C LEU A 214 7.85 -15.79 -15.62
N LEU A 215 8.02 -14.86 -14.69
CA LEU A 215 9.25 -14.70 -13.92
C LEU A 215 9.47 -15.88 -12.96
N ASN A 216 8.41 -16.52 -12.46
CA ASN A 216 8.52 -17.74 -11.66
C ASN A 216 8.99 -18.92 -12.50
N GLN A 217 8.51 -19.05 -13.74
CA GLN A 217 9.02 -20.06 -14.68
C GLN A 217 10.50 -19.83 -14.99
N LEU A 218 10.90 -18.60 -15.30
CA LEU A 218 12.31 -18.25 -15.52
C LEU A 218 13.16 -18.55 -14.28
N GLU A 219 12.69 -18.25 -13.09
CA GLU A 219 13.39 -18.50 -11.82
C GLU A 219 13.56 -20.01 -11.55
N ALA A 220 12.61 -20.86 -11.99
CA ALA A 220 12.72 -22.30 -11.86
C ALA A 220 13.82 -22.87 -12.76
N GLU A 221 13.96 -22.37 -13.98
CA GLU A 221 15.01 -22.77 -14.93
C GLU A 221 16.36 -22.13 -14.61
N SER A 222 16.36 -20.91 -14.09
CA SER A 222 17.57 -20.15 -13.78
C SER A 222 17.46 -19.51 -12.39
N PRO A 223 17.80 -20.25 -11.32
CA PRO A 223 17.72 -19.76 -9.95
C PRO A 223 18.52 -18.48 -9.72
N GLY A 224 17.86 -17.46 -9.15
CA GLY A 224 18.43 -16.13 -8.93
C GLY A 224 18.18 -15.14 -10.08
N ALA A 225 17.51 -15.54 -11.15
CA ALA A 225 17.24 -14.68 -12.31
C ALA A 225 16.44 -13.43 -11.94
N LYS A 226 15.38 -13.55 -11.11
CA LYS A 226 14.60 -12.39 -10.65
C LYS A 226 15.43 -11.41 -9.84
N LEU A 227 16.22 -11.92 -8.91
CA LEU A 227 17.07 -11.07 -8.07
C LEU A 227 18.15 -10.37 -8.91
N SER A 228 18.78 -11.10 -9.83
CA SER A 228 19.78 -10.53 -10.75
C SER A 228 19.17 -9.44 -11.63
N PHE A 229 18.02 -9.70 -12.25
CA PHE A 229 17.30 -8.73 -13.08
C PHE A 229 17.02 -7.42 -12.32
N TYR A 230 16.49 -7.52 -11.10
CA TYR A 230 16.18 -6.34 -10.30
C TYR A 230 17.44 -5.61 -9.81
N VAL A 231 18.46 -6.34 -9.37
CA VAL A 231 19.70 -5.73 -8.85
C VAL A 231 20.51 -5.04 -9.94
N GLU A 232 20.63 -5.66 -11.13
CA GLU A 232 21.35 -5.06 -12.27
C GLU A 232 20.60 -3.83 -12.79
N PHE A 233 19.26 -3.87 -12.84
CA PHE A 233 18.46 -2.66 -13.09
C PHE A 233 18.78 -1.53 -12.10
N LEU A 234 18.84 -1.82 -10.80
CA LEU A 234 19.16 -0.80 -9.79
C LEU A 234 20.58 -0.22 -9.97
N LYS A 235 21.53 -1.03 -10.46
CA LYS A 235 22.89 -0.57 -10.80
C LYS A 235 22.86 0.35 -12.02
N ALA A 236 22.18 -0.05 -13.10
CA ALA A 236 22.01 0.76 -14.31
C ALA A 236 21.34 2.11 -13.99
N ARG A 237 20.28 2.09 -13.15
CA ARG A 237 19.60 3.30 -12.70
C ARG A 237 20.54 4.25 -11.92
N ARG A 238 21.37 3.72 -11.01
CA ARG A 238 22.38 4.50 -10.27
C ARG A 238 23.44 5.10 -11.17
N ALA A 239 23.80 4.40 -12.23
CA ALA A 239 24.74 4.88 -13.24
C ALA A 239 24.15 5.96 -14.16
N GLY A 240 22.88 6.37 -13.93
CA GLY A 240 22.24 7.42 -14.70
C GLY A 240 21.63 6.99 -16.04
N PHE A 241 21.45 5.68 -16.24
CA PHE A 241 20.89 5.15 -17.50
C PHE A 241 19.46 5.65 -17.77
N PHE A 242 18.70 5.97 -16.71
CA PHE A 242 17.36 6.52 -16.82
C PHE A 242 17.34 7.92 -16.22
N ASN A 243 17.05 8.92 -17.03
CA ASN A 243 16.82 10.29 -16.54
C ASN A 243 15.38 10.42 -16.04
N PRO A 244 15.13 11.00 -14.85
CA PRO A 244 13.78 11.24 -14.40
C PRO A 244 13.11 12.28 -15.32
N PRO A 245 11.89 12.01 -15.81
CA PRO A 245 11.19 12.91 -16.73
C PRO A 245 10.62 14.15 -16.04
N ILE A 246 10.56 14.14 -14.71
CA ILE A 246 9.98 15.19 -13.88
C ILE A 246 11.01 15.53 -12.81
N THR A 247 11.41 16.79 -12.74
CA THR A 247 12.23 17.33 -11.68
C THR A 247 11.36 17.70 -10.48
N LYS A 248 11.95 17.80 -9.28
CA LYS A 248 11.21 18.26 -8.08
C LYS A 248 10.64 19.66 -8.26
N SER A 249 11.24 20.49 -9.12
CA SER A 249 10.77 21.83 -9.45
C SER A 249 9.43 21.87 -10.18
N ASP A 250 8.97 20.75 -10.72
CA ASP A 250 7.69 20.68 -11.44
C ASP A 250 6.49 20.45 -10.51
N LEU A 251 6.72 20.16 -9.22
CA LEU A 251 5.68 19.97 -8.24
C LEU A 251 5.20 21.31 -7.66
N HIS A 252 3.88 21.44 -7.57
CA HIS A 252 3.21 22.55 -6.87
C HIS A 252 2.07 22.02 -6.03
N ALA A 253 1.56 22.84 -5.10
CA ALA A 253 0.43 22.45 -4.26
C ALA A 253 -0.87 22.46 -5.07
N CYS A 254 -1.69 21.41 -4.90
CA CYS A 254 -3.05 21.39 -5.42
C CYS A 254 -3.87 22.54 -4.81
N GLU A 255 -4.55 23.34 -5.62
CA GLU A 255 -5.36 24.49 -5.17
C GLU A 255 -6.48 24.11 -4.19
N VAL A 256 -6.91 22.86 -4.19
CA VAL A 256 -8.01 22.37 -3.33
C VAL A 256 -7.51 21.70 -2.07
N CYS A 257 -6.60 20.72 -2.17
CA CYS A 257 -6.22 19.88 -1.04
C CYS A 257 -4.77 20.09 -0.55
N GLY A 258 -4.00 20.97 -1.21
CA GLY A 258 -2.62 21.26 -0.86
C GLY A 258 -1.61 20.14 -1.17
N GLN A 259 -2.06 18.94 -1.57
CA GLN A 259 -1.13 17.85 -1.89
C GLN A 259 -0.30 18.16 -3.14
N PRO A 260 0.98 17.73 -3.17
CA PRO A 260 1.86 17.95 -4.31
C PRO A 260 1.32 17.32 -5.60
N THR A 261 1.38 18.08 -6.68
CA THR A 261 0.92 17.65 -8.01
C THR A 261 1.72 18.33 -9.13
N THR A 262 1.82 17.65 -10.28
CA THR A 262 2.29 18.25 -11.54
C THR A 262 1.13 18.72 -12.44
N ALA A 263 -0.12 18.42 -12.03
CA ALA A 263 -1.29 18.76 -12.81
C ALA A 263 -1.72 20.20 -12.50
N PRO A 264 -2.01 21.04 -13.50
CA PRO A 264 -2.43 22.42 -13.26
C PRO A 264 -3.72 22.48 -12.45
N GLY A 265 -3.76 23.38 -11.46
CA GLY A 265 -4.90 23.62 -10.58
C GLY A 265 -5.16 22.46 -9.63
N ARG A 266 -6.08 21.60 -9.96
CA ARG A 266 -6.49 20.47 -9.12
C ARG A 266 -5.70 19.19 -9.42
N CYS A 267 -5.23 18.48 -8.37
CA CYS A 267 -4.57 17.19 -8.53
C CYS A 267 -5.51 16.12 -9.13
N ALA A 268 -4.92 15.02 -9.60
CA ALA A 268 -5.66 13.93 -10.22
C ALA A 268 -6.71 13.31 -9.28
N PHE A 269 -6.44 13.25 -7.97
CA PHE A 269 -7.39 12.78 -6.96
C PHE A 269 -8.60 13.72 -6.88
N CYS A 270 -8.41 15.02 -6.65
CA CYS A 270 -9.49 15.99 -6.55
C CYS A 270 -10.35 16.04 -7.83
N ARG A 271 -9.73 15.88 -9.00
CA ARG A 271 -10.48 15.80 -10.26
C ARG A 271 -11.32 14.52 -10.36
N MET A 272 -10.74 13.38 -10.02
CA MET A 272 -11.43 12.08 -10.08
C MET A 272 -12.63 12.03 -9.12
N TRP A 273 -12.46 12.57 -7.91
CA TRP A 273 -13.48 12.59 -6.87
C TRP A 273 -14.43 13.80 -6.96
N ASN A 274 -14.24 14.67 -7.96
CA ASN A 274 -14.96 15.92 -8.13
C ASN A 274 -14.95 16.83 -6.89
N ILE A 275 -13.81 16.88 -6.21
CA ILE A 275 -13.62 17.67 -5.00
C ILE A 275 -13.25 19.10 -5.40
N THR A 276 -13.98 20.07 -4.85
CA THR A 276 -13.82 21.51 -5.17
C THR A 276 -13.41 22.36 -3.97
N THR A 277 -13.53 21.85 -2.76
CA THR A 277 -13.15 22.53 -1.52
C THR A 277 -12.26 21.67 -0.65
N ASN A 278 -11.45 22.27 0.23
CA ASN A 278 -10.58 21.55 1.14
C ASN A 278 -11.39 20.72 2.15
N ALA A 279 -12.54 21.21 2.62
CA ALA A 279 -13.45 20.46 3.49
C ALA A 279 -13.95 19.18 2.78
N ALA A 280 -14.33 19.26 1.48
CA ALA A 280 -14.74 18.10 0.69
C ALA A 280 -13.56 17.17 0.33
N ALA A 281 -12.31 17.65 0.42
CA ALA A 281 -11.12 16.81 0.33
C ALA A 281 -10.91 15.95 1.60
N GLY A 282 -11.82 16.04 2.55
CA GLY A 282 -11.83 15.25 3.78
C GLY A 282 -11.30 16.00 5.00
N GLY A 283 -11.25 17.36 4.96
CA GLY A 283 -10.77 18.17 6.09
C GLY A 283 -9.44 17.64 6.66
N ALA A 284 -9.40 17.34 7.95
CA ALA A 284 -8.47 16.34 8.46
C ALA A 284 -8.99 14.95 8.06
N LEU A 285 -8.18 14.10 7.43
CA LEU A 285 -8.57 12.77 6.93
C LEU A 285 -9.15 11.84 8.00
N ILE A 286 -9.02 12.23 9.26
CA ILE A 286 -9.45 11.44 10.40
C ILE A 286 -10.06 12.41 11.40
N SER A 287 -11.37 12.24 11.69
CA SER A 287 -11.95 12.75 12.93
C SER A 287 -11.04 12.33 14.10
N PRO A 288 -10.82 13.16 15.12
CA PRO A 288 -10.15 12.76 16.35
C PRO A 288 -10.73 11.46 16.94
N ASP A 289 -12.01 11.20 16.71
CA ASP A 289 -12.76 10.05 17.22
C ASP A 289 -12.59 8.77 16.37
N ALA A 290 -12.05 8.86 15.14
CA ALA A 290 -11.73 7.71 14.29
C ALA A 290 -10.33 7.14 14.55
N ILE A 291 -9.72 7.49 15.68
CA ILE A 291 -8.34 7.15 16.01
C ILE A 291 -8.32 6.04 17.03
N GLY A 292 -7.75 4.94 16.60
CA GLY A 292 -7.11 3.96 17.46
C GLY A 292 -8.08 3.20 18.35
N VAL A 293 -8.33 1.98 17.98
CA VAL A 293 -8.78 0.98 18.92
C VAL A 293 -7.72 0.86 20.03
N ARG A 294 -7.77 1.78 20.98
CA ARG A 294 -7.33 1.54 22.33
C ARG A 294 -8.59 1.23 23.12
N GLY A 295 -8.77 -0.02 23.50
CA GLY A 295 -9.82 -0.39 24.44
C GLY A 295 -10.88 -1.29 23.85
N GLU A 296 -11.42 -2.07 24.74
CA GLU A 296 -12.35 -3.18 24.55
C GLU A 296 -13.73 -2.76 23.97
N ASP A 297 -14.04 -1.47 23.92
CA ASP A 297 -15.39 -0.95 23.68
C ASP A 297 -15.82 -0.83 22.19
N ALA A 298 -14.91 -0.99 21.24
CA ALA A 298 -15.25 -0.85 19.80
C ALA A 298 -15.55 -2.20 19.11
N PHE A 299 -15.55 -3.30 19.84
CA PHE A 299 -15.66 -4.65 19.28
C PHE A 299 -17.08 -5.22 19.35
N ASP A 300 -17.91 -4.77 20.30
CA ASP A 300 -19.27 -5.28 20.45
C ASP A 300 -20.19 -4.90 19.29
N ASP A 301 -19.93 -3.77 18.61
CA ASP A 301 -20.76 -3.32 17.48
C ASP A 301 -20.54 -4.11 16.18
N ILE A 302 -19.36 -4.72 15.99
CA ILE A 302 -19.05 -5.47 14.75
C ILE A 302 -19.48 -6.93 14.87
N GLU A 303 -19.33 -7.56 16.04
CA GLU A 303 -19.83 -8.92 16.26
C GLU A 303 -21.36 -8.95 16.16
N THR A 304 -22.04 -7.90 16.62
CA THR A 304 -23.51 -7.76 16.51
C THR A 304 -23.96 -7.64 15.05
N ARG A 305 -23.23 -6.89 14.21
CA ARG A 305 -23.55 -6.73 12.77
C ARG A 305 -23.26 -8.01 11.95
N VAL A 306 -22.26 -8.80 12.31
CA VAL A 306 -21.96 -10.07 11.64
C VAL A 306 -22.95 -11.16 12.06
N ALA A 307 -23.40 -11.16 13.32
CA ALA A 307 -24.39 -12.12 13.82
C ALA A 307 -25.80 -11.91 13.23
N GLU A 308 -26.18 -10.67 12.90
CA GLU A 308 -27.49 -10.35 12.31
C GLU A 308 -27.60 -10.73 10.81
N THR A 309 -26.49 -11.04 10.14
CA THR A 309 -26.49 -11.39 8.69
C THR A 309 -26.42 -12.89 8.41
N VAL A 310 -26.30 -13.73 9.42
CA VAL A 310 -26.31 -15.20 9.27
C VAL A 310 -27.56 -15.78 9.92
N ASP A 311 -28.70 -15.61 9.26
CA ASP A 311 -29.89 -16.40 9.57
C ASP A 311 -29.74 -17.81 8.99
N VAL A 312 -29.33 -18.74 9.85
CA VAL A 312 -29.27 -20.19 9.54
C VAL A 312 -30.56 -20.83 9.99
N SER A 313 -31.71 -20.45 9.41
CA SER A 313 -32.96 -21.18 9.57
C SER A 313 -33.52 -21.55 8.19
N GLY A 314 -32.98 -22.63 7.63
CA GLY A 314 -33.45 -23.14 6.34
C GLY A 314 -32.64 -24.32 5.83
N LEU A 315 -32.60 -25.43 6.63
CA LEU A 315 -32.37 -26.81 6.16
C LEU A 315 -33.11 -27.75 7.06
#